data_b41625f2cae8ca6ee3b2c1c9c813377b
#
_entry.id   b41625f2cae8ca6ee3b2c1c9c813377b
#
_cell.length_a   1.000
_cell.length_b   1.000
_cell.length_c   1.000
_cell.angle_alpha   90.00
_cell.angle_beta   90.00
_cell.angle_gamma   90.00
#
_symmetry.space_group_name_H-M   'P 1'
#
loop_
_entity.id
_entity.type
_entity.pdbx_description
1 polymer ?
#
loop_
_entity_poly.entity_id
_entity_poly.type
_entity_poly.pdbx_seq_one_letter_code
_entity_poly.pdbx_strand_id
1 'polypeptide(L)'
;MKRKSNMYQSMISFKEVVSVYKKLRCSTKNKKEVINYSLNLNQNLLDILRKLNNRCYSFGRYRIFLIREPKYRLIMSEKMSDKIVNHLFTKVCLGCLENSLVSMNVATRKDKGSKEAYNLFIKYINKLMYKSKDIYVLKIDISKYFYNINHEMLLDMVKEKIKDKEVISFLSYILDSTNSGHVNNDIRRVVSSEKFRVSKKNISEFEKKKLYSELDSIPIYKSGYGLPIGNYSSQILAVFYLNKVDHFIKESLGCKYYVRYMDDLVIMDTDKEKLKSIFSKVSEYISSFDLVVNKKSGIYKLKEGINFLGYNFKVSKGIIIRYRSDTIKRVNKKLKNLRVYDIDMYNKSYASYKGYFIMCNTSVRDKYLSEQ
;
A
#
# COMPACT_ATOMS: atom_id res chain seq x y z
N MET A 1 -7.82 5.38 -25.52
CA MET A 1 -7.26 4.00 -25.47
C MET A 1 -8.37 3.02 -25.82
N LYS A 2 -8.13 2.06 -26.77
CA LYS A 2 -9.16 1.02 -27.08
C LYS A 2 -9.37 0.12 -25.85
N ARG A 3 -10.62 -0.15 -25.50
CA ARG A 3 -10.97 -1.06 -24.41
C ARG A 3 -10.56 -2.49 -24.76
N LYS A 4 -10.02 -3.25 -23.82
CA LYS A 4 -9.59 -4.64 -24.05
C LYS A 4 -10.74 -5.63 -23.84
N SER A 5 -10.76 -6.70 -24.65
CA SER A 5 -11.70 -7.82 -24.60
C SER A 5 -10.96 -9.15 -24.58
N ASN A 6 -11.65 -10.25 -24.29
CA ASN A 6 -11.13 -11.62 -24.27
C ASN A 6 -9.94 -11.86 -23.30
N MET A 7 -9.89 -11.09 -22.23
CA MET A 7 -8.79 -11.15 -21.26
C MET A 7 -8.97 -12.29 -20.27
N TYR A 8 -10.22 -12.58 -19.88
CA TYR A 8 -10.54 -13.69 -18.99
C TYR A 8 -10.07 -15.03 -19.58
N GLN A 9 -10.39 -15.27 -20.85
CA GLN A 9 -9.97 -16.50 -21.52
C GLN A 9 -8.42 -16.59 -21.63
N SER A 10 -7.75 -15.47 -21.85
CA SER A 10 -6.27 -15.41 -21.86
C SER A 10 -5.63 -15.75 -20.52
N MET A 11 -6.37 -15.60 -19.41
CA MET A 11 -5.92 -15.97 -18.06
C MET A 11 -5.87 -17.50 -17.90
N ILE A 12 -6.71 -18.26 -18.63
CA ILE A 12 -6.82 -19.72 -18.50
C ILE A 12 -5.69 -20.39 -19.32
N SER A 13 -4.48 -20.26 -18.85
CA SER A 13 -3.27 -20.78 -19.47
C SER A 13 -2.38 -21.49 -18.44
N PHE A 14 -2.02 -22.75 -18.69
CA PHE A 14 -1.11 -23.49 -17.81
C PHE A 14 0.24 -22.80 -17.68
N LYS A 15 0.79 -22.26 -18.77
CA LYS A 15 2.03 -21.49 -18.78
C LYS A 15 1.97 -20.29 -17.84
N GLU A 16 0.86 -19.54 -17.86
CA GLU A 16 0.66 -18.37 -17.02
C GLU A 16 0.53 -18.75 -15.54
N VAL A 17 -0.26 -19.77 -15.24
CA VAL A 17 -0.45 -20.25 -13.86
C VAL A 17 0.87 -20.75 -13.27
N VAL A 18 1.66 -21.52 -14.02
CA VAL A 18 3.00 -21.99 -13.60
C VAL A 18 3.95 -20.82 -13.38
N SER A 19 3.95 -19.83 -14.26
CA SER A 19 4.77 -18.60 -14.13
C SER A 19 4.47 -17.85 -12.84
N VAL A 20 3.18 -17.68 -12.53
CA VAL A 20 2.72 -17.03 -11.30
C VAL A 20 3.12 -17.84 -10.06
N TYR A 21 2.89 -19.15 -10.07
CA TYR A 21 3.29 -20.02 -8.97
C TYR A 21 4.79 -19.94 -8.68
N LYS A 22 5.66 -20.05 -9.72
CA LYS A 22 7.12 -19.94 -9.56
C LYS A 22 7.52 -18.63 -8.85
N LYS A 23 6.92 -17.51 -9.23
CA LYS A 23 7.16 -16.20 -8.59
C LYS A 23 6.68 -16.19 -7.14
N LEU A 24 5.48 -16.69 -6.86
CA LEU A 24 4.90 -16.72 -5.51
C LEU A 24 5.66 -17.64 -4.57
N ARG A 25 6.16 -18.81 -5.04
CA ARG A 25 6.96 -19.73 -4.26
C ARG A 25 8.19 -19.05 -3.64
N CYS A 26 8.86 -18.19 -4.41
CA CYS A 26 10.04 -17.46 -3.92
C CYS A 26 9.67 -16.37 -2.91
N SER A 27 8.58 -15.63 -3.15
CA SER A 27 8.19 -14.46 -2.36
C SER A 27 7.38 -14.79 -1.10
N THR A 28 6.70 -15.95 -1.05
CA THR A 28 5.86 -16.34 0.10
C THR A 28 6.72 -16.68 1.32
N LYS A 29 6.49 -15.98 2.44
CA LYS A 29 7.21 -16.19 3.71
C LYS A 29 6.85 -17.51 4.39
N ASN A 30 5.60 -17.95 4.30
CA ASN A 30 5.15 -19.23 4.88
C ASN A 30 5.61 -20.40 4.03
N LYS A 31 6.84 -20.85 4.24
CA LYS A 31 7.44 -21.95 3.47
C LYS A 31 6.72 -23.29 3.66
N LYS A 32 6.14 -23.54 4.84
CA LYS A 32 5.35 -24.76 5.11
C LYS A 32 4.11 -24.82 4.21
N GLU A 33 3.41 -23.71 4.02
CA GLU A 33 2.27 -23.63 3.08
C GLU A 33 2.70 -23.90 1.64
N VAL A 34 3.85 -23.33 1.23
CA VAL A 34 4.42 -23.54 -0.10
C VAL A 34 4.79 -25.02 -0.32
N ILE A 35 5.47 -25.64 0.64
CA ILE A 35 5.87 -27.05 0.57
C ILE A 35 4.64 -27.95 0.44
N ASN A 36 3.66 -27.78 1.34
CA ASN A 36 2.44 -28.59 1.31
C ASN A 36 1.67 -28.44 -0.01
N TYR A 37 1.59 -27.23 -0.56
CA TYR A 37 0.97 -26.99 -1.87
C TYR A 37 1.76 -27.65 -3.01
N SER A 38 3.08 -27.71 -2.90
CA SER A 38 3.97 -28.27 -3.93
C SER A 38 3.92 -29.79 -4.01
N LEU A 39 3.51 -30.48 -2.95
CA LEU A 39 3.42 -31.97 -2.95
C LEU A 39 2.49 -32.50 -4.06
N ASN A 40 1.41 -31.79 -4.35
CA ASN A 40 0.45 -32.13 -5.40
C ASN A 40 0.34 -31.01 -6.45
N LEU A 41 1.49 -30.44 -6.85
CA LEU A 41 1.52 -29.20 -7.64
C LEU A 41 0.71 -29.28 -8.92
N ASN A 42 0.96 -30.29 -9.76
CA ASN A 42 0.30 -30.41 -11.07
C ASN A 42 -1.23 -30.53 -10.90
N GLN A 43 -1.68 -31.36 -9.98
CA GLN A 43 -3.09 -31.54 -9.68
C GLN A 43 -3.73 -30.25 -9.20
N ASN A 44 -3.06 -29.53 -8.29
CA ASN A 44 -3.56 -28.24 -7.76
C ASN A 44 -3.66 -27.16 -8.85
N LEU A 45 -2.68 -27.09 -9.77
CA LEU A 45 -2.71 -26.11 -10.86
C LEU A 45 -3.76 -26.46 -11.93
N LEU A 46 -3.92 -27.75 -12.25
CA LEU A 46 -4.97 -28.21 -13.17
C LEU A 46 -6.37 -27.98 -12.59
N ASP A 47 -6.57 -28.18 -11.28
CA ASP A 47 -7.83 -27.90 -10.60
C ASP A 47 -8.20 -26.40 -10.67
N ILE A 48 -7.22 -25.51 -10.47
CA ILE A 48 -7.42 -24.06 -10.68
C ILE A 48 -7.91 -23.79 -12.11
N LEU A 49 -7.22 -24.33 -13.12
CA LEU A 49 -7.59 -24.09 -14.53
C LEU A 49 -8.96 -24.64 -14.86
N ARG A 50 -9.28 -25.86 -14.39
CA ARG A 50 -10.61 -26.46 -14.59
C ARG A 50 -11.70 -25.58 -13.98
N LYS A 51 -11.52 -25.12 -12.74
CA LYS A 51 -12.50 -24.25 -12.06
C LYS A 51 -12.65 -22.90 -12.73
N LEU A 52 -11.57 -22.28 -13.20
CA LEU A 52 -11.63 -21.04 -13.96
C LEU A 52 -12.33 -21.22 -15.31
N ASN A 53 -12.00 -22.29 -16.04
CA ASN A 53 -12.64 -22.61 -17.32
C ASN A 53 -14.15 -22.82 -17.17
N ASN A 54 -14.57 -23.54 -16.13
CA ASN A 54 -15.98 -23.81 -15.83
C ASN A 54 -16.69 -22.64 -15.11
N ARG A 55 -16.05 -21.49 -14.87
CA ARG A 55 -16.56 -20.31 -14.13
C ARG A 55 -17.07 -20.65 -12.72
N CYS A 56 -16.56 -21.70 -12.12
CA CYS A 56 -16.96 -22.15 -10.78
C CYS A 56 -15.85 -22.00 -9.72
N TYR A 57 -14.85 -21.16 -10.00
CA TYR A 57 -13.82 -20.87 -9.00
C TYR A 57 -14.42 -20.11 -7.83
N SER A 58 -14.20 -20.61 -6.61
CA SER A 58 -14.61 -19.96 -5.37
C SER A 58 -13.41 -19.70 -4.48
N PHE A 59 -13.29 -18.46 -4.00
CA PHE A 59 -12.25 -18.07 -3.05
C PHE A 59 -12.51 -18.71 -1.68
N GLY A 60 -11.44 -19.19 -1.07
CA GLY A 60 -11.48 -19.74 0.27
C GLY A 60 -11.53 -18.62 1.33
N ARG A 61 -11.70 -19.06 2.59
CA ARG A 61 -11.72 -18.16 3.73
C ARG A 61 -10.34 -17.54 3.97
N TYR A 62 -10.29 -16.24 4.22
CA TYR A 62 -9.08 -15.53 4.59
C TYR A 62 -8.54 -15.99 5.95
N ARG A 63 -7.22 -16.04 6.06
CA ARG A 63 -6.54 -16.05 7.34
C ARG A 63 -6.32 -14.62 7.79
N ILE A 64 -7.07 -14.18 8.79
CA ILE A 64 -7.04 -12.82 9.31
C ILE A 64 -6.11 -12.74 10.53
N PHE A 65 -5.21 -11.76 10.58
CA PHE A 65 -4.31 -11.53 11.69
C PHE A 65 -3.87 -10.06 11.76
N LEU A 66 -3.34 -9.66 12.92
CA LEU A 66 -2.81 -8.33 13.15
C LEU A 66 -1.28 -8.33 13.08
N ILE A 67 -0.73 -7.31 12.44
CA ILE A 67 0.68 -6.93 12.55
C ILE A 67 0.78 -5.54 13.15
N ARG A 68 1.84 -5.30 13.95
CA ARG A 68 2.08 -4.00 14.58
C ARG A 68 3.41 -3.41 14.11
N GLU A 69 3.34 -2.54 13.09
CA GLU A 69 4.51 -1.80 12.56
C GLU A 69 4.10 -0.42 11.98
N PRO A 70 4.20 0.67 12.67
CA PRO A 70 4.28 0.92 14.13
C PRO A 70 2.95 0.80 14.85
N LYS A 71 1.82 0.78 14.12
CA LYS A 71 0.45 0.63 14.61
C LYS A 71 -0.12 -0.72 14.19
N TYR A 72 -1.16 -1.15 14.87
CA TYR A 72 -1.88 -2.33 14.44
C TYR A 72 -2.49 -2.16 13.05
N ARG A 73 -2.27 -3.16 12.20
CA ARG A 73 -2.87 -3.27 10.87
C ARG A 73 -3.47 -4.65 10.72
N LEU A 74 -4.67 -4.69 10.20
CA LEU A 74 -5.34 -5.94 9.84
C LEU A 74 -4.77 -6.45 8.53
N ILE A 75 -4.42 -7.73 8.47
CA ILE A 75 -3.97 -8.39 7.25
C ILE A 75 -4.90 -9.56 6.96
N MET A 76 -5.33 -9.65 5.72
CA MET A 76 -6.14 -10.74 5.18
C MET A 76 -5.30 -11.55 4.21
N SER A 77 -4.85 -12.73 4.63
CA SER A 77 -3.99 -13.58 3.83
C SER A 77 -4.80 -14.67 3.15
N GLU A 78 -4.68 -14.77 1.84
CA GLU A 78 -5.27 -15.81 1.02
C GLU A 78 -4.53 -17.14 1.18
N LYS A 79 -5.19 -18.27 0.88
CA LYS A 79 -4.55 -19.57 0.65
C LYS A 79 -3.74 -19.55 -0.65
N MET A 80 -2.82 -20.50 -0.82
CA MET A 80 -1.92 -20.52 -1.99
C MET A 80 -2.68 -20.55 -3.33
N SER A 81 -3.74 -21.34 -3.45
CA SER A 81 -4.57 -21.36 -4.67
C SER A 81 -5.16 -20.01 -4.98
N ASP A 82 -5.73 -19.34 -3.98
CA ASP A 82 -6.36 -18.04 -4.12
C ASP A 82 -5.33 -16.95 -4.45
N LYS A 83 -4.15 -17.00 -3.83
CA LYS A 83 -3.01 -16.13 -4.18
C LYS A 83 -2.63 -16.29 -5.65
N ILE A 84 -2.53 -17.54 -6.14
CA ILE A 84 -2.21 -17.81 -7.56
C ILE A 84 -3.26 -17.19 -8.46
N VAL A 85 -4.55 -17.43 -8.19
CA VAL A 85 -5.65 -16.90 -9.00
C VAL A 85 -5.69 -15.37 -8.96
N ASN A 86 -5.54 -14.77 -7.77
CA ASN A 86 -5.53 -13.32 -7.61
C ASN A 86 -4.35 -12.66 -8.35
N HIS A 87 -3.15 -13.24 -8.25
CA HIS A 87 -1.99 -12.76 -8.99
C HIS A 87 -2.12 -12.93 -10.50
N LEU A 88 -2.69 -14.06 -10.94
CA LEU A 88 -2.94 -14.35 -12.34
C LEU A 88 -3.96 -13.35 -12.93
N PHE A 89 -5.09 -13.17 -12.25
CA PHE A 89 -6.11 -12.20 -12.62
C PHE A 89 -5.53 -10.77 -12.70
N THR A 90 -4.78 -10.38 -11.70
CA THR A 90 -4.15 -9.05 -11.66
C THR A 90 -3.16 -8.86 -12.81
N LYS A 91 -2.30 -9.85 -13.07
CA LYS A 91 -1.30 -9.80 -14.14
C LYS A 91 -1.93 -9.71 -15.52
N VAL A 92 -2.92 -10.55 -15.81
CA VAL A 92 -3.50 -10.71 -17.15
C VAL A 92 -4.63 -9.70 -17.38
N CYS A 93 -5.53 -9.55 -16.41
CA CYS A 93 -6.76 -8.77 -16.61
C CYS A 93 -6.62 -7.32 -16.15
N LEU A 94 -5.98 -7.06 -15.02
CA LEU A 94 -5.87 -5.70 -14.48
C LEU A 94 -4.61 -4.94 -14.91
N GLY A 95 -3.59 -5.62 -15.43
CA GLY A 95 -2.32 -4.97 -15.83
C GLY A 95 -2.48 -3.82 -16.83
N CYS A 96 -3.54 -3.83 -17.65
CA CYS A 96 -3.82 -2.75 -18.60
C CYS A 96 -4.21 -1.43 -17.93
N LEU A 97 -4.68 -1.44 -16.68
CA LEU A 97 -5.05 -0.25 -15.92
C LEU A 97 -3.83 0.66 -15.70
N GLU A 98 -2.63 0.07 -15.59
CA GLU A 98 -1.38 0.82 -15.39
C GLU A 98 -1.14 1.86 -16.49
N ASN A 99 -1.55 1.59 -17.73
CA ASN A 99 -1.35 2.50 -18.87
C ASN A 99 -2.14 3.81 -18.75
N SER A 100 -3.16 3.85 -17.90
CA SER A 100 -3.96 5.05 -17.65
C SER A 100 -3.43 5.92 -16.50
N LEU A 101 -2.46 5.41 -15.74
CA LEU A 101 -1.94 6.11 -14.57
C LEU A 101 -0.98 7.22 -14.97
N VAL A 102 -1.09 8.38 -14.32
CA VAL A 102 -0.11 9.46 -14.48
C VAL A 102 1.30 9.00 -14.09
N SER A 103 2.33 9.59 -14.70
CA SER A 103 3.73 9.19 -14.45
C SER A 103 4.19 9.44 -13.01
N MET A 104 3.58 10.40 -12.31
CA MET A 104 3.86 10.80 -10.93
C MET A 104 3.24 9.89 -9.88
N ASN A 105 2.36 9.00 -10.28
CA ASN A 105 1.93 7.88 -9.45
C ASN A 105 2.96 6.75 -9.57
N VAL A 106 3.70 6.50 -8.52
CA VAL A 106 4.87 5.61 -8.54
C VAL A 106 4.70 4.36 -7.68
N ALA A 107 3.58 4.21 -6.99
CA ALA A 107 3.32 3.03 -6.18
C ALA A 107 2.90 1.82 -7.02
N THR A 108 3.32 0.62 -6.63
CA THR A 108 2.93 -0.70 -7.22
C THR A 108 3.13 -0.86 -8.72
N ARG A 109 3.96 -0.03 -9.35
CA ARG A 109 4.28 -0.07 -10.78
C ARG A 109 5.62 -0.75 -11.01
N LYS A 110 5.74 -1.40 -12.18
CA LYS A 110 7.01 -1.99 -12.59
C LYS A 110 8.10 -0.90 -12.68
N ASP A 111 9.28 -1.21 -12.16
CA ASP A 111 10.47 -0.35 -12.14
C ASP A 111 10.27 1.02 -11.43
N LYS A 112 9.17 1.17 -10.69
CA LYS A 112 8.86 2.31 -9.83
C LYS A 112 8.74 1.87 -8.37
N GLY A 113 8.53 2.80 -7.47
CA GLY A 113 8.38 2.48 -6.05
C GLY A 113 8.79 3.65 -5.14
N SER A 114 9.07 3.35 -3.90
CA SER A 114 9.45 4.37 -2.91
C SER A 114 10.72 5.13 -3.28
N LYS A 115 11.69 4.49 -3.96
CA LYS A 115 12.92 5.14 -4.43
C LYS A 115 12.62 6.19 -5.50
N GLU A 116 11.72 5.89 -6.45
CA GLU A 116 11.32 6.84 -7.48
C GLU A 116 10.54 8.02 -6.89
N ALA A 117 9.60 7.75 -5.95
CA ALA A 117 8.91 8.81 -5.23
C ALA A 117 9.88 9.73 -4.46
N TYR A 118 10.90 9.15 -3.80
CA TYR A 118 11.96 9.88 -3.13
C TYR A 118 12.75 10.76 -4.09
N ASN A 119 13.19 10.21 -5.23
CA ASN A 119 13.95 10.94 -6.25
C ASN A 119 13.14 12.10 -6.85
N LEU A 120 11.85 11.88 -7.15
CA LEU A 120 10.96 12.93 -7.64
C LEU A 120 10.78 14.04 -6.60
N PHE A 121 10.63 13.66 -5.31
CA PHE A 121 10.47 14.62 -4.24
C PHE A 121 11.70 15.54 -4.13
N ILE A 122 12.92 14.97 -4.13
CA ILE A 122 14.17 15.75 -4.10
C ILE A 122 14.30 16.62 -5.37
N LYS A 123 14.01 16.05 -6.54
CA LYS A 123 14.05 16.80 -7.81
C LYS A 123 13.13 18.03 -7.76
N TYR A 124 11.96 17.92 -7.14
CA TYR A 124 11.04 19.03 -7.00
C TYR A 124 11.54 20.07 -5.99
N ILE A 125 12.09 19.65 -4.86
CA ILE A 125 12.72 20.56 -3.89
C ILE A 125 13.82 21.38 -4.58
N ASN A 126 14.76 20.70 -5.27
CA ASN A 126 15.85 21.39 -5.97
C ASN A 126 15.32 22.45 -6.96
N LYS A 127 14.34 22.09 -7.78
CA LYS A 127 13.75 23.04 -8.75
C LYS A 127 13.06 24.24 -8.06
N LEU A 128 12.46 24.02 -6.90
CA LEU A 128 11.77 25.10 -6.18
C LEU A 128 12.75 25.98 -5.40
N MET A 129 13.87 25.44 -4.89
CA MET A 129 14.94 26.20 -4.24
C MET A 129 15.57 27.27 -5.16
N TYR A 130 15.64 27.02 -6.46
CA TYR A 130 16.10 28.03 -7.44
C TYR A 130 15.09 29.17 -7.65
N LYS A 131 13.81 28.96 -7.27
CA LYS A 131 12.74 29.96 -7.47
C LYS A 131 12.46 30.78 -6.23
N SER A 132 12.56 30.21 -5.04
CA SER A 132 12.22 30.88 -3.79
C SER A 132 12.90 30.23 -2.59
N LYS A 133 13.16 31.07 -1.56
CA LYS A 133 13.61 30.62 -0.24
C LYS A 133 12.50 29.90 0.54
N ASP A 134 11.23 30.20 0.25
CA ASP A 134 10.08 29.62 0.92
C ASP A 134 9.38 28.61 0.00
N ILE A 135 9.37 27.38 0.42
CA ILE A 135 8.73 26.24 -0.26
C ILE A 135 7.67 25.68 0.67
N TYR A 136 6.47 25.53 0.14
CA TYR A 136 5.34 24.94 0.86
C TYR A 136 5.01 23.57 0.26
N VAL A 137 4.59 22.68 1.13
CA VAL A 137 4.23 21.30 0.77
C VAL A 137 2.84 21.02 1.28
N LEU A 138 1.90 20.83 0.39
CA LEU A 138 0.58 20.30 0.70
C LEU A 138 0.69 18.79 0.74
N LYS A 139 0.44 18.20 1.90
CA LYS A 139 0.34 16.76 2.09
C LYS A 139 -1.10 16.38 2.37
N ILE A 140 -1.64 15.45 1.57
CA ILE A 140 -3.00 14.92 1.71
C ILE A 140 -2.89 13.43 2.01
N ASP A 141 -3.51 13.00 3.08
CA ASP A 141 -3.65 11.62 3.54
C ASP A 141 -5.14 11.27 3.57
N ILE A 142 -5.51 10.05 3.15
CA ILE A 142 -6.91 9.63 3.08
C ILE A 142 -7.22 8.72 4.26
N SER A 143 -8.27 9.04 4.98
CA SER A 143 -8.67 8.30 6.18
C SER A 143 -9.17 6.90 5.84
N LYS A 144 -8.54 5.86 6.42
CA LYS A 144 -8.93 4.45 6.27
C LYS A 144 -9.14 4.03 4.81
N TYR A 145 -8.25 4.48 3.92
CA TYR A 145 -8.38 4.42 2.47
C TYR A 145 -8.89 3.07 1.95
N PHE A 146 -8.20 1.97 2.26
CA PHE A 146 -8.56 0.62 1.81
C PHE A 146 -9.95 0.15 2.26
N TYR A 147 -10.47 0.67 3.35
CA TYR A 147 -11.80 0.30 3.88
C TYR A 147 -12.94 1.11 3.27
N ASN A 148 -12.63 2.27 2.66
CA ASN A 148 -13.63 3.21 2.14
C ASN A 148 -13.71 3.23 0.61
N ILE A 149 -13.00 2.35 -0.10
CA ILE A 149 -13.11 2.24 -1.55
C ILE A 149 -14.50 1.68 -1.89
N ASN A 150 -15.30 2.46 -2.62
CA ASN A 150 -16.63 2.08 -3.08
C ASN A 150 -16.51 1.09 -4.25
N HIS A 151 -17.15 -0.08 -4.12
CA HIS A 151 -17.06 -1.15 -5.13
C HIS A 151 -17.74 -0.77 -6.45
N GLU A 152 -18.91 -0.13 -6.40
CA GLU A 152 -19.66 0.26 -7.59
C GLU A 152 -18.86 1.28 -8.41
N MET A 153 -18.40 2.35 -7.76
CA MET A 153 -17.56 3.36 -8.43
C MET A 153 -16.29 2.75 -9.01
N LEU A 154 -15.62 1.85 -8.28
CA LEU A 154 -14.43 1.17 -8.76
C LEU A 154 -14.73 0.30 -9.99
N LEU A 155 -15.82 -0.46 -9.96
CA LEU A 155 -16.27 -1.28 -11.09
C LEU A 155 -16.57 -0.42 -12.31
N ASP A 156 -17.22 0.71 -12.15
CA ASP A 156 -17.54 1.62 -13.27
C ASP A 156 -16.26 2.23 -13.86
N MET A 157 -15.31 2.64 -13.02
CA MET A 157 -14.00 3.09 -13.50
C MET A 157 -13.25 2.00 -14.29
N VAL A 158 -13.36 0.73 -13.86
CA VAL A 158 -12.73 -0.40 -14.56
C VAL A 158 -13.46 -0.69 -15.88
N LYS A 159 -14.78 -0.63 -15.93
CA LYS A 159 -15.60 -0.78 -17.15
C LYS A 159 -15.24 0.26 -18.23
N GLU A 160 -14.80 1.45 -17.83
CA GLU A 160 -14.30 2.46 -18.79
C GLU A 160 -13.04 1.97 -19.56
N LYS A 161 -12.27 1.04 -18.99
CA LYS A 161 -11.00 0.54 -19.55
C LYS A 161 -11.10 -0.88 -20.11
N ILE A 162 -11.96 -1.71 -19.54
CA ILE A 162 -12.11 -3.14 -19.83
C ILE A 162 -13.56 -3.41 -20.29
N LYS A 163 -13.71 -4.01 -21.49
CA LYS A 163 -15.01 -4.42 -22.05
C LYS A 163 -15.42 -5.84 -21.69
N ASP A 164 -14.46 -6.65 -21.26
CA ASP A 164 -14.64 -8.06 -21.00
C ASP A 164 -15.60 -8.27 -19.79
N LYS A 165 -16.81 -8.74 -20.07
CA LYS A 165 -17.84 -8.95 -19.06
C LYS A 165 -17.45 -10.01 -18.02
N GLU A 166 -16.71 -11.05 -18.44
CA GLU A 166 -16.23 -12.09 -17.53
C GLU A 166 -15.19 -11.52 -16.55
N VAL A 167 -14.30 -10.64 -16.99
CA VAL A 167 -13.37 -9.92 -16.12
C VAL A 167 -14.11 -9.06 -15.12
N ILE A 168 -15.14 -8.33 -15.54
CA ILE A 168 -15.93 -7.46 -14.63
C ILE A 168 -16.68 -8.30 -13.60
N SER A 169 -17.31 -9.40 -14.03
CA SER A 169 -18.02 -10.32 -13.12
C SER A 169 -17.07 -10.94 -12.11
N PHE A 170 -15.89 -11.40 -12.56
CA PHE A 170 -14.90 -11.98 -11.67
C PHE A 170 -14.28 -10.94 -10.71
N LEU A 171 -14.11 -9.69 -11.16
CA LEU A 171 -13.69 -8.59 -10.30
C LEU A 171 -14.75 -8.30 -9.22
N SER A 172 -16.04 -8.21 -9.60
CA SER A 172 -17.12 -8.03 -8.62
C SER A 172 -17.09 -9.13 -7.56
N TYR A 173 -16.90 -10.39 -7.96
CA TYR A 173 -16.77 -11.50 -7.03
C TYR A 173 -15.56 -11.36 -6.06
N ILE A 174 -14.41 -10.87 -6.55
CA ILE A 174 -13.25 -10.58 -5.69
C ILE A 174 -13.59 -9.47 -4.68
N LEU A 175 -14.26 -8.40 -5.12
CA LEU A 175 -14.63 -7.28 -4.26
C LEU A 175 -15.60 -7.73 -3.17
N ASP A 176 -16.60 -8.56 -3.51
CA ASP A 176 -17.57 -9.08 -2.57
C ASP A 176 -16.98 -10.02 -1.50
N SER A 177 -15.73 -10.43 -1.66
CA SER A 177 -15.05 -11.26 -0.65
C SER A 177 -14.92 -10.58 0.73
N THR A 178 -14.98 -9.24 0.81
CA THR A 178 -15.03 -8.49 2.06
C THR A 178 -16.41 -8.43 2.68
N ASN A 179 -17.46 -8.62 1.89
CA ASN A 179 -18.87 -8.56 2.30
C ASN A 179 -19.33 -9.86 2.99
N SER A 180 -18.55 -10.92 2.94
CA SER A 180 -18.92 -12.19 3.56
C SER A 180 -19.07 -12.03 5.09
N GLY A 181 -20.21 -12.39 5.64
CA GLY A 181 -20.58 -12.14 7.05
C GLY A 181 -19.59 -12.69 8.07
N HIS A 182 -18.81 -13.72 7.72
CA HIS A 182 -17.81 -14.28 8.60
C HIS A 182 -16.53 -13.39 8.72
N VAL A 183 -16.23 -12.53 7.73
CA VAL A 183 -15.02 -11.68 7.75
C VAL A 183 -15.03 -10.74 8.95
N ASN A 184 -16.11 -10.00 9.13
CA ASN A 184 -16.22 -9.07 10.25
C ASN A 184 -16.22 -9.79 11.61
N ASN A 185 -16.79 -11.00 11.71
CA ASN A 185 -16.74 -11.81 12.91
C ASN A 185 -15.31 -12.27 13.23
N ASP A 186 -14.56 -12.68 12.20
CA ASP A 186 -13.15 -13.05 12.37
C ASP A 186 -12.29 -11.85 12.77
N ILE A 187 -12.55 -10.65 12.21
CA ILE A 187 -11.89 -9.42 12.63
C ILE A 187 -12.13 -9.15 14.11
N ARG A 188 -13.38 -9.21 14.57
CA ARG A 188 -13.72 -9.01 16.01
C ARG A 188 -13.01 -10.02 16.91
N ARG A 189 -12.96 -11.31 16.51
CA ARG A 189 -12.27 -12.37 17.27
C ARG A 189 -10.77 -12.09 17.39
N VAL A 190 -10.12 -11.70 16.28
CA VAL A 190 -8.69 -11.41 16.26
C VAL A 190 -8.36 -10.18 17.11
N VAL A 191 -9.18 -9.12 17.04
CA VAL A 191 -9.03 -7.93 17.88
C VAL A 191 -9.21 -8.27 19.35
N SER A 192 -10.26 -9.03 19.72
CA SER A 192 -10.51 -9.45 21.10
C SER A 192 -9.37 -10.32 21.65
N SER A 193 -8.86 -11.26 20.85
CA SER A 193 -7.72 -12.10 21.22
C SER A 193 -6.46 -11.27 21.47
N GLU A 194 -6.20 -10.24 20.65
CA GLU A 194 -5.04 -9.38 20.85
C GLU A 194 -5.22 -8.45 22.06
N LYS A 195 -6.43 -7.95 22.34
CA LYS A 195 -6.73 -7.23 23.59
C LYS A 195 -6.42 -8.07 24.82
N PHE A 196 -6.84 -9.34 24.80
CA PHE A 196 -6.52 -10.29 25.89
C PHE A 196 -5.00 -10.52 26.03
N ARG A 197 -4.24 -10.59 24.92
CA ARG A 197 -2.78 -10.64 24.99
C ARG A 197 -2.17 -9.38 25.58
N VAL A 198 -2.70 -8.21 25.24
CA VAL A 198 -2.25 -6.92 25.77
C VAL A 198 -2.52 -6.84 27.27
N SER A 199 -3.66 -7.33 27.79
CA SER A 199 -3.96 -7.32 29.22
C SER A 199 -2.93 -8.07 30.06
N LYS A 200 -2.37 -9.16 29.50
CA LYS A 200 -1.35 -9.99 30.17
C LYS A 200 0.09 -9.45 30.04
N LYS A 201 0.33 -8.39 29.25
CA LYS A 201 1.67 -7.81 29.10
C LYS A 201 2.05 -7.02 30.34
N ASN A 202 3.29 -7.21 30.80
CA ASN A 202 3.88 -6.38 31.84
C ASN A 202 4.39 -5.05 31.25
N ILE A 203 3.49 -4.11 31.03
CA ILE A 203 3.72 -2.76 30.50
C ILE A 203 2.86 -1.76 31.30
N SER A 204 3.22 -0.47 31.22
CA SER A 204 2.48 0.57 31.92
C SER A 204 1.01 0.65 31.49
N GLU A 205 0.12 1.09 32.40
CA GLU A 205 -1.30 1.28 32.08
C GLU A 205 -1.51 2.31 30.95
N PHE A 206 -0.64 3.31 30.88
CA PHE A 206 -0.65 4.27 29.77
C PHE A 206 -0.39 3.59 28.42
N GLU A 207 0.59 2.67 28.35
CA GLU A 207 0.88 1.89 27.15
C GLU A 207 -0.27 0.93 26.81
N LYS A 208 -0.90 0.28 27.80
CA LYS A 208 -2.07 -0.58 27.57
C LYS A 208 -3.23 0.23 26.99
N LYS A 209 -3.58 1.38 27.57
CA LYS A 209 -4.63 2.27 27.06
C LYS A 209 -4.37 2.68 25.62
N LYS A 210 -3.12 3.02 25.29
CA LYS A 210 -2.72 3.35 23.91
C LYS A 210 -2.93 2.18 22.95
N LEU A 211 -2.54 0.96 23.35
CA LEU A 211 -2.73 -0.25 22.53
C LEU A 211 -4.20 -0.60 22.34
N TYR A 212 -5.02 -0.47 23.37
CA TYR A 212 -6.47 -0.66 23.28
C TYR A 212 -7.10 0.35 22.30
N SER A 213 -6.75 1.63 22.41
CA SER A 213 -7.23 2.65 21.45
C SER A 213 -6.82 2.35 20.00
N GLU A 214 -5.60 1.83 19.79
CA GLU A 214 -5.17 1.38 18.45
C GLU A 214 -6.03 0.20 17.96
N LEU A 215 -6.33 -0.77 18.81
CA LEU A 215 -7.15 -1.95 18.48
C LEU A 215 -8.62 -1.59 18.24
N ASP A 216 -9.18 -0.67 19.03
CA ASP A 216 -10.55 -0.17 18.86
C ASP A 216 -10.72 0.64 17.56
N SER A 217 -9.63 1.23 17.05
CA SER A 217 -9.62 1.99 15.80
C SER A 217 -9.60 1.12 14.55
N ILE A 218 -9.43 -0.21 14.67
CA ILE A 218 -9.43 -1.14 13.54
C ILE A 218 -10.84 -1.20 12.95
N PRO A 219 -11.03 -0.81 11.68
CA PRO A 219 -12.35 -0.81 11.08
C PRO A 219 -12.81 -2.20 10.71
N ILE A 220 -14.12 -2.36 10.64
CA ILE A 220 -14.80 -3.48 9.98
C ILE A 220 -15.23 -3.05 8.58
N TYR A 221 -15.43 -4.01 7.70
CA TYR A 221 -15.90 -3.74 6.34
C TYR A 221 -17.39 -3.43 6.31
N LYS A 222 -17.78 -2.43 5.52
CA LYS A 222 -19.17 -2.13 5.17
C LYS A 222 -19.54 -2.88 3.90
N SER A 223 -20.79 -3.23 3.74
CA SER A 223 -21.29 -3.82 2.48
C SER A 223 -21.06 -2.86 1.32
N GLY A 224 -20.54 -3.36 0.20
CA GLY A 224 -20.21 -2.56 -0.98
C GLY A 224 -18.95 -1.71 -0.88
N TYR A 225 -18.18 -1.85 0.20
CA TYR A 225 -16.97 -1.06 0.43
C TYR A 225 -15.77 -1.91 0.86
N GLY A 226 -14.61 -1.43 0.48
CA GLY A 226 -13.33 -1.84 1.01
C GLY A 226 -12.64 -2.96 0.23
N LEU A 227 -11.31 -2.90 0.25
CA LEU A 227 -10.43 -3.89 -0.36
C LEU A 227 -9.68 -4.66 0.72
N PRO A 228 -9.55 -6.00 0.59
CA PRO A 228 -8.80 -6.81 1.56
C PRO A 228 -7.31 -6.44 1.53
N ILE A 229 -6.78 -6.06 2.70
CA ILE A 229 -5.37 -5.70 2.84
C ILE A 229 -4.54 -6.99 2.90
N GLY A 230 -3.84 -7.27 1.82
CA GLY A 230 -3.02 -8.48 1.66
C GLY A 230 -3.13 -9.08 0.26
N ASN A 231 -4.19 -8.78 -0.48
CA ASN A 231 -4.37 -9.23 -1.86
C ASN A 231 -3.56 -8.38 -2.84
N TYR A 232 -3.03 -9.01 -3.86
CA TYR A 232 -2.27 -8.30 -4.89
C TYR A 232 -3.18 -7.41 -5.77
N SER A 233 -4.37 -7.88 -6.13
CA SER A 233 -5.38 -7.09 -6.84
C SER A 233 -5.76 -5.82 -6.08
N SER A 234 -5.91 -5.89 -4.76
CA SER A 234 -6.26 -4.74 -3.92
C SER A 234 -5.25 -3.59 -4.04
N GLN A 235 -3.96 -3.89 -4.20
CA GLN A 235 -2.94 -2.86 -4.36
C GLN A 235 -3.09 -2.11 -5.70
N ILE A 236 -3.32 -2.84 -6.79
CA ILE A 236 -3.50 -2.24 -8.12
C ILE A 236 -4.80 -1.45 -8.18
N LEU A 237 -5.88 -2.01 -7.65
CA LEU A 237 -7.19 -1.37 -7.60
C LEU A 237 -7.19 -0.10 -6.74
N ALA A 238 -6.53 -0.13 -5.58
CA ALA A 238 -6.37 1.06 -4.74
C ALA A 238 -5.56 2.16 -5.46
N VAL A 239 -4.50 1.80 -6.16
CA VAL A 239 -3.75 2.78 -6.97
C VAL A 239 -4.64 3.34 -8.10
N PHE A 240 -5.44 2.50 -8.75
CA PHE A 240 -6.30 2.90 -9.85
C PHE A 240 -7.51 3.75 -9.41
N TYR A 241 -8.07 3.50 -8.22
CA TYR A 241 -9.24 4.24 -7.71
C TYR A 241 -9.00 5.76 -7.60
N LEU A 242 -7.79 6.20 -7.27
CA LEU A 242 -7.41 7.62 -7.25
C LEU A 242 -6.91 8.15 -8.60
N ASN A 243 -7.00 7.36 -9.68
CA ASN A 243 -6.47 7.80 -10.98
C ASN A 243 -7.16 9.08 -11.50
N LYS A 244 -8.48 9.20 -11.33
CA LYS A 244 -9.21 10.41 -11.73
C LYS A 244 -8.77 11.63 -10.89
N VAL A 245 -8.44 11.42 -9.61
CA VAL A 245 -7.88 12.47 -8.73
C VAL A 245 -6.50 12.91 -9.22
N ASP A 246 -5.66 11.95 -9.63
CA ASP A 246 -4.33 12.27 -10.19
C ASP A 246 -4.43 13.14 -11.46
N HIS A 247 -5.32 12.78 -12.38
CA HIS A 247 -5.58 13.55 -13.61
C HIS A 247 -6.14 14.93 -13.29
N PHE A 248 -7.09 15.04 -12.35
CA PHE A 248 -7.61 16.32 -11.90
C PHE A 248 -6.50 17.25 -11.38
N ILE A 249 -5.62 16.73 -10.51
CA ILE A 249 -4.49 17.49 -9.97
C ILE A 249 -3.52 17.92 -11.08
N LYS A 250 -3.22 17.04 -12.02
CA LYS A 250 -2.22 17.30 -13.07
C LYS A 250 -2.75 18.15 -14.22
N GLU A 251 -3.93 17.85 -14.69
CA GLU A 251 -4.49 18.40 -15.93
C GLU A 251 -5.39 19.60 -15.65
N SER A 252 -6.35 19.47 -14.73
CA SER A 252 -7.30 20.54 -14.42
C SER A 252 -6.70 21.62 -13.53
N LEU A 253 -5.94 21.23 -12.47
CA LEU A 253 -5.31 22.19 -11.57
C LEU A 253 -3.88 22.58 -11.98
N GLY A 254 -3.31 21.97 -13.01
CA GLY A 254 -1.99 22.30 -13.56
C GLY A 254 -0.83 22.14 -12.58
N CYS A 255 -0.94 21.27 -11.56
CA CYS A 255 0.07 21.10 -10.53
C CYS A 255 1.34 20.45 -11.09
N LYS A 256 2.42 21.24 -11.25
CA LYS A 256 3.69 20.77 -11.84
C LYS A 256 4.45 19.83 -10.89
N TYR A 257 4.50 20.14 -9.60
CA TYR A 257 5.27 19.46 -8.58
C TYR A 257 4.36 18.57 -7.72
N TYR A 258 3.89 17.48 -8.32
CA TYR A 258 2.98 16.50 -7.73
C TYR A 258 3.62 15.11 -7.73
N VAL A 259 3.49 14.39 -6.62
CA VAL A 259 3.85 12.97 -6.50
C VAL A 259 2.85 12.26 -5.61
N ARG A 260 2.45 11.04 -5.99
CA ARG A 260 1.61 10.16 -5.17
C ARG A 260 2.30 8.82 -4.94
N TYR A 261 2.28 8.39 -3.68
CA TYR A 261 2.66 7.06 -3.27
C TYR A 261 1.53 6.42 -2.47
N MET A 262 0.77 5.51 -3.10
CA MET A 262 -0.48 4.93 -2.57
C MET A 262 -1.52 6.03 -2.27
N ASP A 263 -1.91 6.18 -0.99
CA ASP A 263 -2.83 7.18 -0.43
C ASP A 263 -2.16 8.49 0.02
N ASP A 264 -0.82 8.54 0.01
CA ASP A 264 -0.05 9.76 0.30
C ASP A 264 0.09 10.63 -0.97
N LEU A 265 -0.66 11.73 -1.06
CA LEU A 265 -0.56 12.71 -2.15
C LEU A 265 0.25 13.92 -1.66
N VAL A 266 1.20 14.36 -2.46
CA VAL A 266 2.06 15.49 -2.12
C VAL A 266 2.14 16.46 -3.29
N ILE A 267 1.83 17.75 -3.03
CA ILE A 267 1.93 18.85 -3.99
C ILE A 267 2.84 19.92 -3.39
N MET A 268 3.73 20.48 -4.19
CA MET A 268 4.64 21.54 -3.76
C MET A 268 4.45 22.80 -4.58
N ASP A 269 4.55 23.95 -3.93
CA ASP A 269 4.60 25.26 -4.60
C ASP A 269 5.35 26.26 -3.69
N THR A 270 5.71 27.40 -4.27
CA THR A 270 6.24 28.57 -3.53
C THR A 270 5.12 29.49 -3.03
N ASP A 271 3.92 29.33 -3.56
CA ASP A 271 2.73 30.09 -3.21
C ASP A 271 1.81 29.28 -2.28
N LYS A 272 1.70 29.74 -1.02
CA LYS A 272 0.87 29.10 0.01
C LYS A 272 -0.63 29.26 -0.26
N GLU A 273 -1.06 30.42 -0.75
CA GLU A 273 -2.48 30.67 -1.00
C GLU A 273 -3.00 29.85 -2.16
N LYS A 274 -2.18 29.70 -3.20
CA LYS A 274 -2.45 28.76 -4.29
C LYS A 274 -2.61 27.32 -3.78
N LEU A 275 -1.76 26.87 -2.87
CA LEU A 275 -1.89 25.53 -2.26
C LEU A 275 -3.16 25.39 -1.41
N LYS A 276 -3.62 26.45 -0.73
CA LYS A 276 -4.91 26.43 0.00
C LYS A 276 -6.08 26.23 -0.95
N SER A 277 -6.11 26.97 -2.06
CA SER A 277 -7.14 26.81 -3.10
C SER A 277 -7.11 25.38 -3.69
N ILE A 278 -5.91 24.85 -4.00
CA ILE A 278 -5.75 23.47 -4.48
C ILE A 278 -6.26 22.48 -3.44
N PHE A 279 -5.94 22.67 -2.16
CA PHE A 279 -6.36 21.77 -1.07
C PHE A 279 -7.89 21.69 -0.96
N SER A 280 -8.58 22.82 -1.01
CA SER A 280 -10.05 22.84 -0.99
C SER A 280 -10.63 22.05 -2.16
N LYS A 281 -10.20 22.38 -3.40
CA LYS A 281 -10.70 21.72 -4.63
C LYS A 281 -10.40 20.22 -4.66
N VAL A 282 -9.19 19.81 -4.25
CA VAL A 282 -8.82 18.39 -4.21
C VAL A 282 -9.60 17.66 -3.12
N SER A 283 -9.81 18.28 -1.95
CA SER A 283 -10.59 17.66 -0.87
C SER A 283 -12.06 17.44 -1.27
N GLU A 284 -12.66 18.41 -1.93
CA GLU A 284 -14.01 18.30 -2.50
C GLU A 284 -14.08 17.20 -3.55
N TYR A 285 -13.12 17.17 -4.48
CA TYR A 285 -13.08 16.12 -5.51
C TYR A 285 -12.84 14.73 -4.93
N ILE A 286 -12.00 14.59 -3.89
CA ILE A 286 -11.81 13.31 -3.16
C ILE A 286 -13.13 12.89 -2.50
N SER A 287 -13.92 13.82 -1.95
CA SER A 287 -15.20 13.51 -1.32
C SER A 287 -16.23 12.95 -2.30
N SER A 288 -16.16 13.30 -3.59
CA SER A 288 -17.02 12.72 -4.64
C SER A 288 -16.73 11.22 -4.92
N PHE A 289 -15.66 10.67 -4.36
CA PHE A 289 -15.30 9.24 -4.40
C PHE A 289 -15.63 8.51 -3.08
N ASP A 290 -16.53 9.04 -2.25
CA ASP A 290 -16.85 8.52 -0.91
C ASP A 290 -15.62 8.43 0.03
N LEU A 291 -14.60 9.23 -0.22
CA LEU A 291 -13.38 9.24 0.56
C LEU A 291 -13.30 10.49 1.45
N VAL A 292 -12.69 10.32 2.62
CA VAL A 292 -12.53 11.40 3.59
C VAL A 292 -11.06 11.72 3.77
N VAL A 293 -10.72 12.99 3.56
CA VAL A 293 -9.38 13.52 3.81
C VAL A 293 -9.08 13.48 5.32
N ASN A 294 -7.91 12.95 5.69
CA ASN A 294 -7.51 12.85 7.09
C ASN A 294 -7.24 14.27 7.68
N LYS A 295 -7.64 14.49 8.92
CA LYS A 295 -7.40 15.75 9.67
C LYS A 295 -5.90 16.14 9.78
N LYS A 296 -4.98 15.20 9.53
CA LYS A 296 -3.53 15.45 9.47
C LYS A 296 -3.05 16.01 8.15
N SER A 297 -3.94 16.09 7.15
CA SER A 297 -3.63 16.74 5.88
C SER A 297 -3.49 18.25 6.08
N GLY A 298 -2.57 18.85 5.35
CA GLY A 298 -2.35 20.28 5.48
C GLY A 298 -1.13 20.77 4.71
N ILE A 299 -0.91 22.09 4.81
CA ILE A 299 0.19 22.78 4.16
C ILE A 299 1.28 23.05 5.18
N TYR A 300 2.47 22.57 4.89
CA TYR A 300 3.64 22.67 5.75
C TYR A 300 4.75 23.46 5.07
N LYS A 301 5.47 24.27 5.83
CA LYS A 301 6.66 24.96 5.35
C LYS A 301 7.84 23.99 5.35
N LEU A 302 8.51 23.81 4.22
CA LEU A 302 9.58 22.80 4.09
C LEU A 302 10.77 23.09 5.02
N LYS A 303 10.99 24.35 5.41
CA LYS A 303 11.99 24.74 6.43
C LYS A 303 11.73 24.15 7.82
N GLU A 304 10.49 23.81 8.15
CA GLU A 304 10.13 23.16 9.43
C GLU A 304 10.32 21.66 9.40
N GLY A 305 10.42 21.09 8.20
CA GLY A 305 10.58 19.67 7.95
C GLY A 305 9.27 18.95 7.68
N ILE A 306 9.27 18.07 6.70
CA ILE A 306 8.12 17.24 6.32
C ILE A 306 8.48 15.76 6.31
N ASN A 307 7.55 14.94 6.79
CA ASN A 307 7.68 13.49 6.75
C ASN A 307 7.05 12.91 5.48
N PHE A 308 7.86 12.23 4.66
CA PHE A 308 7.40 11.50 3.49
C PHE A 308 8.22 10.22 3.31
N LEU A 309 7.59 9.10 2.99
CA LEU A 309 8.22 7.78 2.77
C LEU A 309 9.14 7.30 3.92
N GLY A 310 8.87 7.70 5.14
CA GLY A 310 9.70 7.33 6.30
C GLY A 310 10.89 8.25 6.56
N TYR A 311 11.11 9.25 5.71
CA TYR A 311 12.14 10.28 5.88
C TYR A 311 11.53 11.60 6.31
N ASN A 312 12.34 12.44 6.96
CA ASN A 312 12.06 13.84 7.22
C ASN A 312 12.95 14.69 6.31
N PHE A 313 12.31 15.50 5.47
CA PHE A 313 12.96 16.41 4.54
C PHE A 313 12.86 17.83 5.09
N LYS A 314 13.99 18.52 5.13
CA LYS A 314 14.08 19.92 5.56
C LYS A 314 15.01 20.68 4.61
N VAL A 315 14.72 21.95 4.39
CA VAL A 315 15.60 22.86 3.64
C VAL A 315 16.16 23.91 4.56
N SER A 316 17.49 24.12 4.48
CA SER A 316 18.22 25.21 5.12
C SER A 316 19.20 25.79 4.09
N LYS A 317 20.53 25.71 4.28
CA LYS A 317 21.53 26.04 3.26
C LYS A 317 21.54 25.02 2.10
N GLY A 318 20.94 23.85 2.31
CA GLY A 318 20.77 22.76 1.36
C GLY A 318 19.63 21.86 1.82
N ILE A 319 19.42 20.75 1.10
CA ILE A 319 18.42 19.73 1.48
C ILE A 319 19.01 18.87 2.61
N ILE A 320 18.30 18.81 3.72
CA ILE A 320 18.63 17.94 4.87
C ILE A 320 17.62 16.78 4.88
N ILE A 321 18.14 15.55 4.82
CA ILE A 321 17.33 14.33 4.81
C ILE A 321 17.71 13.50 6.02
N ARG A 322 16.74 13.28 6.89
CA ARG A 322 16.89 12.48 8.11
C ARG A 322 15.89 11.34 8.11
N TYR A 323 16.23 10.29 8.79
CA TYR A 323 15.23 9.29 9.17
C TYR A 323 14.33 9.84 10.27
N ARG A 324 13.08 9.39 10.33
CA ARG A 324 12.17 9.75 11.43
C ARG A 324 12.74 9.21 12.75
N SER A 325 12.75 10.05 13.77
CA SER A 325 13.33 9.71 15.08
C SER A 325 12.66 8.50 15.75
N ASP A 326 11.34 8.35 15.57
CA ASP A 326 10.58 7.20 16.06
C ASP A 326 11.01 5.89 15.36
N THR A 327 11.32 5.96 14.07
CA THR A 327 11.81 4.82 13.30
C THR A 327 13.22 4.43 13.74
N ILE A 328 14.11 5.39 13.93
CA ILE A 328 15.48 5.14 14.43
C ILE A 328 15.41 4.43 15.79
N LYS A 329 14.64 4.97 16.74
CA LYS A 329 14.48 4.37 18.07
C LYS A 329 14.00 2.91 17.99
N ARG A 330 13.04 2.64 17.14
CA ARG A 330 12.49 1.28 16.92
C ARG A 330 13.52 0.34 16.29
N VAL A 331 14.24 0.80 15.27
CA VAL A 331 15.31 0.03 14.60
C VAL A 331 16.40 -0.34 15.58
N ASN A 332 16.89 0.63 16.36
CA ASN A 332 17.93 0.40 17.37
C ASN A 332 17.49 -0.61 18.43
N LYS A 333 16.26 -0.47 18.94
CA LYS A 333 15.72 -1.43 19.92
C LYS A 333 15.66 -2.84 19.32
N LYS A 334 15.19 -2.98 18.06
CA LYS A 334 15.12 -4.27 17.36
C LYS A 334 16.50 -4.87 17.14
N LEU A 335 17.46 -4.09 16.64
CA LEU A 335 18.83 -4.55 16.38
C LEU A 335 19.53 -4.96 17.68
N LYS A 336 19.39 -4.17 18.76
CA LYS A 336 19.94 -4.53 20.07
C LYS A 336 19.43 -5.88 20.57
N ASN A 337 18.11 -6.14 20.43
CA ASN A 337 17.54 -7.42 20.83
C ASN A 337 18.05 -8.57 19.95
N LEU A 338 18.04 -8.39 18.62
CA LEU A 338 18.49 -9.43 17.69
C LEU A 338 19.98 -9.79 17.89
N ARG A 339 20.83 -8.82 18.20
CA ARG A 339 22.25 -9.04 18.45
C ARG A 339 22.50 -10.03 19.60
N VAL A 340 21.58 -10.06 20.59
CA VAL A 340 21.67 -10.97 21.76
C VAL A 340 21.06 -12.35 21.47
N TYR A 341 19.95 -12.41 20.72
CA TYR A 341 19.17 -13.64 20.63
C TYR A 341 19.28 -14.36 19.26
N ASP A 342 19.65 -13.64 18.17
CA ASP A 342 19.67 -14.20 16.81
C ASP A 342 20.61 -13.37 15.91
N ILE A 343 21.87 -13.79 15.87
CA ILE A 343 22.92 -13.08 15.12
C ILE A 343 22.69 -13.10 13.61
N ASP A 344 22.14 -14.19 13.06
CA ASP A 344 21.84 -14.30 11.62
C ASP A 344 20.73 -13.34 11.21
N MET A 345 19.68 -13.27 12.03
CA MET A 345 18.59 -12.33 11.80
C MET A 345 19.03 -10.88 12.04
N TYR A 346 19.97 -10.65 12.98
CA TYR A 346 20.63 -9.34 13.18
C TYR A 346 21.33 -8.91 11.89
N ASN A 347 22.21 -9.73 11.34
CA ASN A 347 22.99 -9.39 10.14
C ASN A 347 22.07 -9.08 8.94
N LYS A 348 21.05 -9.92 8.69
CA LYS A 348 20.04 -9.69 7.64
C LYS A 348 19.26 -8.39 7.86
N SER A 349 18.84 -8.12 9.10
CA SER A 349 18.07 -6.92 9.43
C SER A 349 18.95 -5.67 9.32
N TYR A 350 20.20 -5.74 9.81
CA TYR A 350 21.17 -4.65 9.74
C TYR A 350 21.47 -4.25 8.29
N ALA A 351 21.78 -5.23 7.43
CA ALA A 351 22.01 -5.01 5.99
C ALA A 351 20.80 -4.33 5.31
N SER A 352 19.59 -4.77 5.65
CA SER A 352 18.37 -4.16 5.14
C SER A 352 18.22 -2.70 5.59
N TYR A 353 18.42 -2.42 6.88
CA TYR A 353 18.33 -1.05 7.40
C TYR A 353 19.46 -0.13 6.89
N LYS A 354 20.69 -0.66 6.73
CA LYS A 354 21.82 0.06 6.13
C LYS A 354 21.44 0.62 4.74
N GLY A 355 20.77 -0.19 3.90
CA GLY A 355 20.28 0.26 2.59
C GLY A 355 19.30 1.44 2.66
N TYR A 356 18.48 1.53 3.70
CA TYR A 356 17.61 2.69 3.93
C TYR A 356 18.38 3.91 4.43
N PHE A 357 19.33 3.73 5.38
CA PHE A 357 20.09 4.83 5.96
C PHE A 357 21.04 5.53 4.98
N ILE A 358 21.52 4.84 3.94
CA ILE A 358 22.32 5.42 2.85
C ILE A 358 21.61 6.60 2.17
N MET A 359 20.26 6.61 2.18
CA MET A 359 19.46 7.68 1.57
C MET A 359 19.43 8.96 2.41
N CYS A 360 19.91 8.94 3.66
CA CYS A 360 20.06 10.13 4.50
C CYS A 360 21.39 10.85 4.20
N ASN A 361 21.45 12.15 4.46
CA ASN A 361 22.66 12.97 4.26
C ASN A 361 23.11 13.67 5.56
N THR A 362 22.98 12.99 6.69
CA THR A 362 23.34 13.53 8.01
C THR A 362 24.21 12.53 8.77
N SER A 363 24.80 12.97 9.88
CA SER A 363 25.64 12.18 10.80
C SER A 363 25.00 10.86 11.27
N VAL A 364 23.68 10.73 11.21
CA VAL A 364 22.98 9.46 11.47
C VAL A 364 23.39 8.39 10.46
N ARG A 365 23.56 8.75 9.19
CA ARG A 365 24.10 7.86 8.16
C ARG A 365 25.49 7.37 8.56
N ASP A 366 26.38 8.27 8.96
CA ASP A 366 27.78 7.96 9.24
C ASP A 366 27.90 7.07 10.47
N LYS A 367 27.09 7.31 11.51
CA LYS A 367 26.99 6.45 12.69
C LYS A 367 26.60 5.00 12.34
N TYR A 368 25.65 4.79 11.44
CA TYR A 368 25.23 3.43 11.02
C TYR A 368 26.15 2.78 9.99
N LEU A 369 27.02 3.56 9.32
CA LEU A 369 28.03 3.05 8.41
C LEU A 369 29.34 2.73 9.12
N SER A 370 29.64 3.36 10.25
CA SER A 370 30.89 3.22 11.02
C SER A 370 30.84 2.15 12.11
N GLU A 371 29.66 1.68 12.51
CA GLU A 371 29.51 0.55 13.47
C GLU A 371 29.72 -0.81 12.76
N GLN A 372 30.88 -1.00 12.08
CA GLN A 372 31.35 -2.31 11.60
C GLN A 372 32.39 -2.89 12.54
#